data_d00b6f047e703452abe4cb0b0d1952d1
#
_entry.id   d00b6f047e703452abe4cb0b0d1952d1
#
_cell.length_a   1.000
_cell.length_b   1.000
_cell.length_c   1.000
_cell.angle_alpha   90.00
_cell.angle_beta   90.00
_cell.angle_gamma   90.00
#
_symmetry.space_group_name_H-M   'P 1'
#
loop_
_entity.id
_entity.type
_entity.pdbx_description
1 polymer ?
#
loop_
_entity_poly.entity_id
_entity_poly.type
_entity_poly.pdbx_seq_one_letter_code
_entity_poly.pdbx_strand_id
1 'polypeptide(L)'
;MNTREQALEYGLSFPGTYQDAPFHDENWQLVRYKGNKKAFLWTYEKDGFINLNVKVDPVKAFFWRDIYKSVLPGYHQNKEHWNTIILDCSIPDDDIRLMIAESYDLISDSPAKRIYEAVKRIPYGQVATYAQVAQMAGDRKMARAVGNALHKNPDPDNIPCYRVVNAKGDLAGEFAFGGALKQAELLMAEGVEVVDGKVDLEKYQVKYQVK
;
A
#
# COMPACT_ATOMS: atom_id res chain seq x y z
N MET A 1 9.41 -0.70 -23.74
CA MET A 1 9.94 -1.79 -22.87
C MET A 1 9.94 -3.08 -23.66
N ASN A 2 11.11 -3.68 -23.86
CA ASN A 2 11.25 -4.87 -24.71
C ASN A 2 12.27 -5.90 -24.15
N THR A 3 12.88 -5.62 -22.99
CA THR A 3 13.81 -6.56 -22.35
C THR A 3 13.38 -6.87 -20.91
N ARG A 4 13.89 -7.99 -20.39
CA ARG A 4 13.71 -8.42 -18.99
C ARG A 4 14.28 -7.40 -18.01
N GLU A 5 15.47 -6.91 -18.31
CA GLU A 5 16.20 -5.96 -17.46
C GLU A 5 15.39 -4.68 -17.26
N GLN A 6 14.83 -4.13 -18.34
CA GLN A 6 13.98 -2.93 -18.28
C GLN A 6 12.72 -3.16 -17.40
N ALA A 7 12.10 -4.34 -17.51
CA ALA A 7 10.93 -4.69 -16.70
C ALA A 7 11.29 -4.85 -15.21
N LEU A 8 12.39 -5.54 -14.92
CA LEU A 8 12.90 -5.73 -13.56
C LEU A 8 13.32 -4.40 -12.93
N GLU A 9 14.08 -3.56 -13.65
CA GLU A 9 14.49 -2.24 -13.19
C GLU A 9 13.27 -1.38 -12.83
N TYR A 10 12.26 -1.34 -13.70
CA TYR A 10 11.04 -0.62 -13.42
C TYR A 10 10.28 -1.19 -12.22
N GLY A 11 10.14 -2.51 -12.11
CA GLY A 11 9.55 -3.16 -10.95
C GLY A 11 10.30 -2.88 -9.64
N LEU A 12 11.64 -2.79 -9.70
CA LEU A 12 12.49 -2.48 -8.54
C LEU A 12 12.48 -1.00 -8.17
N SER A 13 12.02 -0.10 -9.04
CA SER A 13 11.88 1.33 -8.71
C SER A 13 10.74 1.62 -7.72
N PHE A 14 9.82 0.70 -7.51
CA PHE A 14 8.74 0.87 -6.52
C PHE A 14 9.23 0.71 -5.08
N PRO A 15 8.69 1.47 -4.12
CA PRO A 15 9.09 1.40 -2.72
C PRO A 15 8.94 0.01 -2.11
N GLY A 16 9.95 -0.44 -1.37
CA GLY A 16 9.89 -1.68 -0.61
C GLY A 16 9.87 -2.95 -1.45
N THR A 17 10.42 -2.93 -2.66
CA THR A 17 10.54 -4.09 -3.55
C THR A 17 11.91 -4.77 -3.44
N TYR A 18 12.00 -6.00 -3.93
CA TYR A 18 13.24 -6.75 -4.09
C TYR A 18 13.08 -7.80 -5.18
N GLN A 19 14.19 -8.15 -5.82
CA GLN A 19 14.24 -9.22 -6.81
C GLN A 19 14.40 -10.57 -6.14
N ASP A 20 13.77 -11.60 -6.70
CA ASP A 20 13.83 -12.99 -6.23
C ASP A 20 13.88 -13.94 -7.43
N ALA A 21 14.61 -15.05 -7.28
CA ALA A 21 14.67 -16.15 -8.24
C ALA A 21 14.41 -17.46 -7.48
N PRO A 22 13.16 -17.77 -7.14
CA PRO A 22 12.82 -18.87 -6.21
C PRO A 22 12.94 -20.26 -6.81
N PHE A 23 13.20 -20.37 -8.10
CA PHE A 23 13.32 -21.65 -8.81
C PHE A 23 14.77 -21.95 -9.18
N HIS A 24 15.12 -23.23 -9.36
CA HIS A 24 16.42 -23.64 -9.91
C HIS A 24 16.55 -23.28 -11.41
N ASP A 25 15.46 -22.94 -12.06
CA ASP A 25 15.41 -22.47 -13.44
C ASP A 25 15.64 -20.96 -13.47
N GLU A 26 16.81 -20.54 -13.96
CA GLU A 26 17.21 -19.12 -14.09
C GLU A 26 16.30 -18.32 -15.04
N ASN A 27 15.46 -19.01 -15.82
CA ASN A 27 14.50 -18.36 -16.70
C ASN A 27 13.46 -17.54 -15.93
N TRP A 28 13.14 -17.92 -14.70
CA TRP A 28 12.12 -17.25 -13.89
C TRP A 28 12.73 -16.26 -12.91
N GLN A 29 12.43 -14.97 -13.10
CA GLN A 29 12.82 -13.92 -12.17
C GLN A 29 11.60 -13.08 -11.77
N LEU A 30 11.55 -12.68 -10.51
CA LEU A 30 10.40 -12.04 -9.89
C LEU A 30 10.79 -10.73 -9.22
N VAL A 31 9.81 -9.81 -9.14
CA VAL A 31 9.87 -8.68 -8.20
C VAL A 31 8.78 -8.85 -7.16
N ARG A 32 9.18 -8.78 -5.90
CA ARG A 32 8.31 -8.95 -4.73
C ARG A 32 8.23 -7.69 -3.89
N TYR A 33 7.13 -7.56 -3.16
CA TYR A 33 6.96 -6.53 -2.13
C TYR A 33 7.40 -7.05 -0.76
N LYS A 34 8.30 -6.33 -0.06
CA LYS A 34 8.87 -6.73 1.24
C LYS A 34 7.80 -6.88 2.33
N GLY A 35 6.75 -6.06 2.31
CA GLY A 35 5.74 -6.01 3.35
C GLY A 35 4.93 -7.30 3.52
N ASN A 36 4.75 -8.09 2.45
CA ASN A 36 4.00 -9.35 2.48
C ASN A 36 4.63 -10.49 1.68
N LYS A 37 5.81 -10.26 1.10
CA LYS A 37 6.58 -11.21 0.28
C LYS A 37 5.85 -11.69 -1.00
N LYS A 38 4.75 -11.04 -1.39
CA LYS A 38 4.02 -11.39 -2.62
C LYS A 38 4.75 -10.85 -3.84
N ALA A 39 4.79 -11.64 -4.89
CA ALA A 39 5.27 -11.20 -6.20
C ALA A 39 4.16 -10.45 -6.93
N PHE A 40 4.54 -9.39 -7.64
CA PHE A 40 3.64 -8.63 -8.51
C PHE A 40 4.11 -8.59 -9.97
N LEU A 41 5.37 -8.88 -10.20
CA LEU A 41 5.96 -8.99 -11.53
C LEU A 41 6.75 -10.30 -11.59
N TRP A 42 6.46 -11.13 -12.57
CA TRP A 42 7.21 -12.32 -12.94
C TRP A 42 7.72 -12.13 -14.36
N THR A 43 8.96 -12.49 -14.62
CA THR A 43 9.54 -12.44 -15.96
C THR A 43 10.06 -13.81 -16.34
N TYR A 44 9.85 -14.20 -17.60
CA TYR A 44 10.36 -15.45 -18.16
C TYR A 44 10.45 -15.33 -19.68
N GLU A 45 11.30 -16.13 -20.30
CA GLU A 45 11.38 -16.26 -21.75
C GLU A 45 10.53 -17.43 -22.21
N LYS A 46 9.76 -17.22 -23.26
CA LYS A 46 8.97 -18.26 -23.91
C LYS A 46 8.72 -17.89 -25.36
N ASP A 47 8.90 -18.87 -26.26
CA ASP A 47 8.68 -18.73 -27.72
C ASP A 47 9.52 -17.58 -28.34
N GLY A 48 10.75 -17.33 -27.79
CA GLY A 48 11.66 -16.29 -28.25
C GLY A 48 11.34 -14.87 -27.78
N PHE A 49 10.33 -14.70 -26.89
CA PHE A 49 9.97 -13.41 -26.32
C PHE A 49 10.08 -13.42 -24.80
N ILE A 50 10.42 -12.27 -24.26
CA ILE A 50 10.26 -12.04 -22.82
C ILE A 50 8.78 -11.84 -22.52
N ASN A 51 8.29 -12.56 -21.54
CA ASN A 51 6.92 -12.52 -21.06
C ASN A 51 6.90 -11.98 -19.63
N LEU A 52 5.91 -11.15 -19.30
CA LEU A 52 5.68 -10.63 -17.97
C LEU A 52 4.34 -11.15 -17.45
N ASN A 53 4.32 -11.77 -16.25
CA ASN A 53 3.07 -11.97 -15.56
C ASN A 53 2.88 -10.84 -14.54
N VAL A 54 1.76 -10.15 -14.64
CA VAL A 54 1.34 -9.08 -13.74
C VAL A 54 -0.02 -9.41 -13.12
N LYS A 55 -0.18 -9.04 -11.84
CA LYS A 55 -1.47 -9.18 -11.16
C LYS A 55 -2.41 -8.09 -11.66
N VAL A 56 -3.69 -8.44 -11.78
CA VAL A 56 -4.69 -7.54 -12.35
C VAL A 56 -6.05 -7.70 -11.65
N ASP A 57 -6.81 -6.62 -11.57
CA ASP A 57 -8.23 -6.66 -11.23
C ASP A 57 -9.01 -7.40 -12.34
N PRO A 58 -9.98 -8.29 -12.00
CA PRO A 58 -10.71 -9.07 -12.99
C PRO A 58 -11.37 -8.25 -14.10
N VAL A 59 -11.94 -7.08 -13.78
CA VAL A 59 -12.57 -6.20 -14.79
C VAL A 59 -11.51 -5.65 -15.74
N LYS A 60 -10.38 -5.19 -15.23
CA LYS A 60 -9.26 -4.69 -16.03
C LYS A 60 -8.54 -5.79 -16.81
N ALA A 61 -8.59 -7.05 -16.33
CA ALA A 61 -8.00 -8.17 -17.05
C ALA A 61 -8.60 -8.33 -18.44
N PHE A 62 -9.92 -8.29 -18.54
CA PHE A 62 -10.61 -8.35 -19.83
C PHE A 62 -10.33 -7.14 -20.72
N PHE A 63 -10.33 -5.93 -20.13
CA PHE A 63 -10.03 -4.70 -20.84
C PHE A 63 -8.66 -4.74 -21.53
N TRP A 64 -7.60 -5.12 -20.83
CA TRP A 64 -6.26 -5.22 -21.41
C TRP A 64 -6.13 -6.29 -22.49
N ARG A 65 -6.80 -7.45 -22.31
CA ARG A 65 -6.81 -8.54 -23.31
C ARG A 65 -7.63 -8.21 -24.56
N ASP A 66 -8.61 -7.34 -24.44
CA ASP A 66 -9.41 -6.87 -25.56
C ASP A 66 -8.64 -5.87 -26.43
N ILE A 67 -7.89 -4.98 -25.79
CA ILE A 67 -7.09 -3.95 -26.48
C ILE A 67 -5.85 -4.54 -27.16
N TYR A 68 -5.13 -5.44 -26.48
CA TYR A 68 -3.85 -5.96 -26.95
C TYR A 68 -3.85 -7.47 -27.13
N LYS A 69 -3.59 -7.94 -28.36
CA LYS A 69 -3.46 -9.38 -28.65
C LYS A 69 -2.28 -10.03 -27.91
N SER A 70 -1.26 -9.25 -27.56
CA SER A 70 -0.09 -9.69 -26.80
C SER A 70 -0.31 -9.65 -25.28
N VAL A 71 -1.55 -9.38 -24.81
CA VAL A 71 -1.95 -9.55 -23.42
C VAL A 71 -2.87 -10.78 -23.32
N LEU A 72 -2.39 -11.80 -22.62
CA LEU A 72 -3.05 -13.10 -22.51
C LEU A 72 -3.43 -13.40 -21.04
N PRO A 73 -4.32 -14.40 -20.80
CA PRO A 73 -4.53 -14.93 -19.45
C PRO A 73 -3.22 -15.44 -18.85
N GLY A 74 -3.00 -15.17 -17.56
CA GLY A 74 -1.75 -15.46 -16.85
C GLY A 74 -1.22 -16.88 -17.03
N TYR A 75 -0.04 -17.04 -17.59
CA TYR A 75 0.64 -18.32 -17.77
C TYR A 75 1.10 -18.87 -16.42
N HIS A 76 0.71 -20.10 -16.10
CA HIS A 76 0.92 -20.74 -14.79
C HIS A 76 0.37 -19.95 -13.57
N GLN A 77 -0.56 -19.02 -13.81
CA GLN A 77 -1.20 -18.22 -12.77
C GLN A 77 -2.74 -18.35 -12.84
N ASN A 78 -3.43 -17.84 -11.82
CA ASN A 78 -4.89 -17.70 -11.87
C ASN A 78 -5.27 -16.72 -12.98
N LYS A 79 -6.03 -17.21 -13.96
CA LYS A 79 -6.36 -16.50 -15.19
C LYS A 79 -7.34 -15.33 -15.01
N GLU A 80 -8.03 -15.27 -13.89
CA GLU A 80 -8.93 -14.18 -13.53
C GLU A 80 -8.17 -12.99 -12.97
N HIS A 81 -7.07 -13.26 -12.21
CA HIS A 81 -6.32 -12.25 -11.47
C HIS A 81 -4.92 -11.98 -12.02
N TRP A 82 -4.55 -12.57 -13.15
CA TRP A 82 -3.23 -12.40 -13.74
C TRP A 82 -3.30 -12.31 -15.25
N ASN A 83 -2.54 -11.37 -15.81
CA ASN A 83 -2.26 -11.27 -17.22
C ASN A 83 -0.81 -11.63 -17.51
N THR A 84 -0.59 -12.22 -18.69
CA THR A 84 0.71 -12.35 -19.33
C THR A 84 0.82 -11.28 -20.42
N ILE A 85 1.89 -10.51 -20.39
CA ILE A 85 2.25 -9.50 -21.39
C ILE A 85 3.43 -10.05 -22.18
N ILE A 86 3.28 -10.19 -23.49
CA ILE A 86 4.39 -10.59 -24.39
C ILE A 86 5.10 -9.32 -24.85
N LEU A 87 6.40 -9.22 -24.63
CA LEU A 87 7.20 -8.07 -25.06
C LEU A 87 7.63 -8.21 -26.52
N ASP A 88 6.67 -8.12 -27.44
CA ASP A 88 6.83 -8.22 -28.88
C ASP A 88 6.85 -6.86 -29.60
N CYS A 89 6.98 -5.77 -28.84
CA CYS A 89 6.93 -4.38 -29.30
C CYS A 89 5.56 -3.92 -29.83
N SER A 90 4.48 -4.68 -29.67
CA SER A 90 3.14 -4.29 -30.11
C SER A 90 2.40 -3.39 -29.10
N ILE A 91 2.85 -3.37 -27.84
CA ILE A 91 2.23 -2.60 -26.76
C ILE A 91 3.09 -1.37 -26.44
N PRO A 92 2.50 -0.16 -26.33
CA PRO A 92 3.22 1.04 -25.89
C PRO A 92 3.88 0.85 -24.52
N ASP A 93 5.09 1.39 -24.35
CA ASP A 93 5.84 1.31 -23.08
C ASP A 93 5.07 1.82 -21.88
N ASP A 94 4.31 2.91 -22.05
CA ASP A 94 3.54 3.51 -20.98
C ASP A 94 2.42 2.58 -20.47
N ASP A 95 1.79 1.81 -21.36
CA ASP A 95 0.76 0.86 -21.00
C ASP A 95 1.34 -0.37 -20.28
N ILE A 96 2.54 -0.84 -20.71
CA ILE A 96 3.27 -1.90 -19.99
C ILE A 96 3.63 -1.42 -18.57
N ARG A 97 4.16 -0.20 -18.45
CA ARG A 97 4.47 0.42 -17.16
C ARG A 97 3.23 0.56 -16.28
N LEU A 98 2.11 0.99 -16.86
CA LEU A 98 0.85 1.11 -16.14
C LEU A 98 0.37 -0.25 -15.60
N MET A 99 0.39 -1.30 -16.40
CA MET A 99 0.01 -2.66 -15.95
C MET A 99 0.92 -3.18 -14.83
N ILE A 100 2.23 -2.90 -14.87
CA ILE A 100 3.16 -3.26 -13.78
C ILE A 100 2.86 -2.43 -12.52
N ALA A 101 2.61 -1.13 -12.65
CA ALA A 101 2.27 -0.25 -11.52
C ALA A 101 0.95 -0.68 -10.86
N GLU A 102 -0.08 -0.97 -11.63
CA GLU A 102 -1.36 -1.50 -11.12
C GLU A 102 -1.17 -2.83 -10.37
N SER A 103 -0.31 -3.71 -10.90
CA SER A 103 0.03 -4.97 -10.25
C SER A 103 0.72 -4.75 -8.88
N TYR A 104 1.65 -3.79 -8.82
CA TYR A 104 2.28 -3.39 -7.55
C TYR A 104 1.24 -2.84 -6.56
N ASP A 105 0.35 -1.96 -7.01
CA ASP A 105 -0.68 -1.37 -6.16
C ASP A 105 -1.60 -2.43 -5.54
N LEU A 106 -2.02 -3.42 -6.33
CA LEU A 106 -2.86 -4.53 -5.85
C LEU A 106 -2.21 -5.37 -4.75
N ILE A 107 -0.87 -5.49 -4.72
CA ILE A 107 -0.18 -6.27 -3.69
C ILE A 107 0.30 -5.39 -2.53
N SER A 108 0.60 -4.12 -2.78
CA SER A 108 1.06 -3.15 -1.79
C SER A 108 -0.09 -2.48 -1.03
N ASP A 109 -1.33 -2.58 -1.52
CA ASP A 109 -2.53 -2.10 -0.83
C ASP A 109 -2.86 -3.03 0.35
N SER A 110 -2.10 -2.88 1.43
CA SER A 110 -2.35 -3.58 2.69
C SER A 110 -3.25 -2.74 3.60
N PRO A 111 -4.02 -3.36 4.51
CA PRO A 111 -4.74 -2.62 5.54
C PRO A 111 -3.87 -1.63 6.29
N ALA A 112 -2.59 -1.97 6.55
CA ALA A 112 -1.64 -1.08 7.21
C ALA A 112 -1.32 0.15 6.33
N LYS A 113 -1.08 -0.01 5.01
CA LYS A 113 -0.87 1.11 4.08
C LYS A 113 -2.07 2.06 4.09
N ARG A 114 -3.30 1.53 3.96
CA ARG A 114 -4.52 2.36 4.01
C ARG A 114 -4.68 3.10 5.33
N ILE A 115 -4.32 2.46 6.45
CA ILE A 115 -4.33 3.09 7.77
C ILE A 115 -3.32 4.23 7.82
N TYR A 116 -2.08 4.03 7.37
CA TYR A 116 -1.06 5.07 7.36
C TYR A 116 -1.46 6.26 6.48
N GLU A 117 -2.00 6.01 5.30
CA GLU A 117 -2.51 7.07 4.43
C GLU A 117 -3.72 7.80 5.04
N ALA A 118 -4.56 7.12 5.81
CA ALA A 118 -5.63 7.74 6.57
C ALA A 118 -5.07 8.67 7.68
N VAL A 119 -4.05 8.22 8.41
CA VAL A 119 -3.41 9.00 9.48
C VAL A 119 -2.73 10.26 8.93
N LYS A 120 -2.05 10.18 7.80
CA LYS A 120 -1.43 11.34 7.12
C LYS A 120 -2.44 12.44 6.77
N ARG A 121 -3.72 12.07 6.56
CA ARG A 121 -4.79 13.02 6.24
C ARG A 121 -5.39 13.72 7.46
N ILE A 122 -5.00 13.38 8.69
CA ILE A 122 -5.42 14.10 9.89
C ILE A 122 -4.71 15.46 9.89
N PRO A 123 -5.44 16.59 9.87
CA PRO A 123 -4.80 17.90 9.82
C PRO A 123 -3.96 18.21 11.06
N TYR A 124 -3.02 19.13 10.90
CA TYR A 124 -2.25 19.73 12.01
C TYR A 124 -3.23 20.36 13.02
N GLY A 125 -2.98 20.18 14.30
CA GLY A 125 -3.82 20.71 15.38
C GLY A 125 -5.16 19.99 15.56
N GLN A 126 -5.35 18.81 14.93
CA GLN A 126 -6.56 18.00 15.09
C GLN A 126 -6.22 16.55 15.45
N VAL A 127 -7.20 15.86 15.99
CA VAL A 127 -7.09 14.43 16.33
C VAL A 127 -8.19 13.61 15.69
N ALA A 128 -7.94 12.32 15.50
CA ALA A 128 -8.96 11.35 15.08
C ALA A 128 -9.03 10.18 16.06
N THR A 129 -10.19 9.57 16.20
CA THR A 129 -10.30 8.34 16.96
C THR A 129 -9.86 7.12 16.13
N TYR A 130 -9.48 6.00 16.77
CA TYR A 130 -9.19 4.73 16.08
C TYR A 130 -10.32 4.31 15.15
N ALA A 131 -11.58 4.53 15.54
CA ALA A 131 -12.75 4.22 14.72
C ALA A 131 -12.85 5.12 13.47
N GLN A 132 -12.51 6.41 13.60
CA GLN A 132 -12.48 7.33 12.45
C GLN A 132 -11.36 6.96 11.48
N VAL A 133 -10.15 6.67 11.97
CA VAL A 133 -9.04 6.21 11.12
C VAL A 133 -9.42 4.92 10.40
N ALA A 134 -10.06 3.96 11.07
CA ALA A 134 -10.54 2.73 10.45
C ALA A 134 -11.57 3.02 9.33
N GLN A 135 -12.50 3.93 9.56
CA GLN A 135 -13.47 4.37 8.56
C GLN A 135 -12.80 5.06 7.37
N MET A 136 -11.83 5.94 7.64
CA MET A 136 -11.02 6.62 6.61
C MET A 136 -10.18 5.64 5.79
N ALA A 137 -9.77 4.52 6.39
CA ALA A 137 -9.05 3.42 5.74
C ALA A 137 -9.97 2.43 4.97
N GLY A 138 -11.30 2.69 4.98
CA GLY A 138 -12.28 1.96 4.19
C GLY A 138 -13.08 0.89 4.93
N ASP A 139 -12.80 0.60 6.22
CA ASP A 139 -13.58 -0.37 6.99
C ASP A 139 -13.59 -0.04 8.48
N ARG A 140 -14.75 0.34 9.01
CA ARG A 140 -14.96 0.66 10.45
C ARG A 140 -14.60 -0.49 11.40
N LYS A 141 -14.63 -1.74 10.94
CA LYS A 141 -14.28 -2.92 11.74
C LYS A 141 -12.79 -3.04 12.01
N MET A 142 -11.96 -2.28 11.31
CA MET A 142 -10.50 -2.34 11.43
C MET A 142 -9.91 -1.56 12.61
N ALA A 143 -10.68 -1.05 13.56
CA ALA A 143 -10.17 -0.23 14.67
C ALA A 143 -9.03 -0.91 15.47
N ARG A 144 -9.13 -2.24 15.70
CA ARG A 144 -8.02 -3.01 16.32
C ARG A 144 -6.79 -3.08 15.43
N ALA A 145 -6.98 -3.23 14.10
CA ALA A 145 -5.87 -3.23 13.13
C ALA A 145 -5.19 -1.86 13.07
N VAL A 146 -5.93 -0.76 13.28
CA VAL A 146 -5.35 0.59 13.41
C VAL A 146 -4.35 0.62 14.56
N GLY A 147 -4.73 0.19 15.77
CA GLY A 147 -3.82 0.14 16.91
C GLY A 147 -2.54 -0.65 16.61
N ASN A 148 -2.68 -1.86 16.05
CA ASN A 148 -1.55 -2.71 15.68
C ASN A 148 -0.64 -2.08 14.61
N ALA A 149 -1.22 -1.38 13.63
CA ALA A 149 -0.44 -0.69 12.59
C ALA A 149 0.32 0.49 13.17
N LEU A 150 -0.34 1.33 13.98
CA LEU A 150 0.30 2.51 14.59
C LEU A 150 1.42 2.14 15.55
N HIS A 151 1.30 1.04 16.28
CA HIS A 151 2.38 0.52 17.13
C HIS A 151 3.63 0.11 16.32
N LYS A 152 3.44 -0.28 15.05
CA LYS A 152 4.51 -0.69 14.10
C LYS A 152 4.81 0.38 13.06
N ASN A 153 4.44 1.64 13.32
CA ASN A 153 4.62 2.74 12.36
C ASN A 153 6.08 2.79 11.86
N PRO A 154 6.33 2.62 10.55
CA PRO A 154 7.68 2.57 10.00
C PRO A 154 8.31 3.95 9.80
N ASP A 155 7.53 5.03 9.92
CA ASP A 155 7.94 6.39 9.58
C ASP A 155 7.19 7.41 10.46
N PRO A 156 7.56 7.52 11.75
CA PRO A 156 6.87 8.40 12.70
C PRO A 156 6.94 9.89 12.34
N ASP A 157 7.95 10.30 11.57
CA ASP A 157 8.15 11.69 11.18
C ASP A 157 7.12 12.13 10.12
N ASN A 158 6.72 11.22 9.21
CA ASN A 158 5.77 11.51 8.14
C ASN A 158 4.37 10.91 8.38
N ILE A 159 4.22 9.99 9.33
CA ILE A 159 2.95 9.38 9.70
C ILE A 159 2.61 9.80 11.13
N PRO A 160 1.83 10.88 11.34
CA PRO A 160 1.59 11.46 12.65
C PRO A 160 0.64 10.62 13.53
N CYS A 161 1.10 9.43 13.93
CA CYS A 161 0.31 8.48 14.71
C CYS A 161 -0.10 9.04 16.10
N TYR A 162 0.61 10.03 16.62
CA TYR A 162 0.28 10.73 17.86
C TYR A 162 -1.05 11.51 17.77
N ARG A 163 -1.55 11.83 16.57
CA ARG A 163 -2.87 12.46 16.37
C ARG A 163 -4.04 11.47 16.53
N VAL A 164 -3.76 10.19 16.89
CA VAL A 164 -4.81 9.18 17.05
C VAL A 164 -5.03 8.89 18.53
N VAL A 165 -6.29 9.03 18.97
CA VAL A 165 -6.73 8.87 20.36
C VAL A 165 -7.87 7.85 20.47
N ASN A 166 -8.24 7.43 21.67
CA ASN A 166 -9.38 6.54 21.86
C ASN A 166 -10.74 7.27 21.70
N ALA A 167 -11.84 6.54 21.80
CA ALA A 167 -13.19 7.09 21.64
C ALA A 167 -13.59 8.12 22.73
N LYS A 168 -12.82 8.22 23.83
CA LYS A 168 -13.04 9.18 24.91
C LYS A 168 -12.07 10.36 24.86
N GLY A 169 -11.15 10.37 23.88
CA GLY A 169 -10.10 11.36 23.76
C GLY A 169 -8.83 11.03 24.59
N ASP A 170 -8.78 9.89 25.31
CA ASP A 170 -7.62 9.52 26.09
C ASP A 170 -6.44 9.18 25.16
N LEU A 171 -5.24 9.56 25.57
CA LEU A 171 -3.99 9.23 24.91
C LEU A 171 -3.68 7.73 25.02
N ALA A 172 -2.85 7.22 24.11
CA ALA A 172 -2.42 5.83 24.13
C ALA A 172 -1.44 5.58 25.28
N GLY A 173 -1.82 4.77 26.28
CA GLY A 173 -0.95 4.44 27.41
C GLY A 173 0.38 3.79 27.00
N GLU A 174 0.35 2.97 25.95
CA GLU A 174 1.53 2.32 25.34
C GLU A 174 1.86 2.92 23.97
N PHE A 175 1.99 4.25 23.91
CA PHE A 175 2.45 4.89 22.68
C PHE A 175 3.88 4.44 22.36
N ALA A 176 4.07 3.78 21.22
CA ALA A 176 5.32 3.08 20.86
C ALA A 176 6.55 3.99 20.77
N PHE A 177 6.36 5.32 20.64
CA PHE A 177 7.42 6.29 20.41
C PHE A 177 7.64 7.21 21.64
N GLY A 178 7.58 6.68 22.84
CA GLY A 178 7.90 7.40 24.07
C GLY A 178 6.73 7.54 25.06
N GLY A 179 5.68 6.74 24.94
CA GLY A 179 4.54 6.70 25.87
C GLY A 179 3.60 7.89 25.76
N ALA A 180 2.60 7.94 26.66
CA ALA A 180 1.56 8.97 26.68
C ALA A 180 2.10 10.39 26.85
N LEU A 181 3.20 10.57 27.63
CA LEU A 181 3.83 11.88 27.81
C LEU A 181 4.37 12.43 26.50
N LYS A 182 5.03 11.59 25.70
CA LYS A 182 5.55 12.02 24.40
C LYS A 182 4.43 12.33 23.40
N GLN A 183 3.35 11.56 23.43
CA GLN A 183 2.16 11.85 22.65
C GLN A 183 1.56 13.23 23.02
N ALA A 184 1.45 13.52 24.32
CA ALA A 184 0.98 14.81 24.81
C ALA A 184 1.88 15.98 24.34
N GLU A 185 3.21 15.85 24.45
CA GLU A 185 4.15 16.86 23.98
C GLU A 185 3.97 17.20 22.50
N LEU A 186 3.84 16.16 21.66
CA LEU A 186 3.66 16.34 20.21
C LEU A 186 2.33 17.02 19.87
N LEU A 187 1.25 16.64 20.56
CA LEU A 187 -0.06 17.27 20.39
C LEU A 187 -0.07 18.72 20.87
N MET A 188 0.53 19.02 22.03
CA MET A 188 0.64 20.40 22.54
C MET A 188 1.49 21.28 21.64
N ALA A 189 2.53 20.74 21.00
CA ALA A 189 3.34 21.46 20.00
C ALA A 189 2.51 21.87 18.77
N GLU A 190 1.40 21.16 18.50
CA GLU A 190 0.45 21.50 17.44
C GLU A 190 -0.71 22.39 17.93
N GLY A 191 -0.72 22.83 19.19
CA GLY A 191 -1.76 23.66 19.78
C GLY A 191 -2.99 22.85 20.24
N VAL A 192 -2.89 21.53 20.34
CA VAL A 192 -3.95 20.68 20.91
C VAL A 192 -3.77 20.65 22.43
N GLU A 193 -4.77 21.10 23.15
CA GLU A 193 -4.79 21.09 24.61
C GLU A 193 -4.96 19.65 25.15
N VAL A 194 -4.09 19.24 26.06
CA VAL A 194 -4.16 17.94 26.73
C VAL A 194 -4.30 18.17 28.23
N VAL A 195 -5.41 17.73 28.80
CA VAL A 195 -5.71 17.85 30.25
C VAL A 195 -5.88 16.43 30.82
N ASP A 196 -5.10 16.10 31.84
CA ASP A 196 -5.13 14.79 32.51
C ASP A 196 -5.01 13.60 31.54
N GLY A 197 -4.14 13.74 30.52
CA GLY A 197 -3.92 12.70 29.49
C GLY A 197 -5.05 12.56 28.49
N LYS A 198 -5.89 13.57 28.34
CA LYS A 198 -7.08 13.55 27.50
C LYS A 198 -7.18 14.79 26.61
N VAL A 199 -7.68 14.60 25.40
CA VAL A 199 -8.01 15.65 24.42
C VAL A 199 -9.51 15.85 24.36
N ASP A 200 -9.95 17.11 24.32
CA ASP A 200 -11.35 17.46 24.07
C ASP A 200 -11.71 17.18 22.59
N LEU A 201 -12.52 16.15 22.38
CA LEU A 201 -12.96 15.74 21.05
C LEU A 201 -13.96 16.71 20.41
N GLU A 202 -14.73 17.48 21.20
CA GLU A 202 -15.63 18.49 20.63
C GLU A 202 -14.85 19.62 19.96
N LYS A 203 -13.69 19.96 20.53
CA LYS A 203 -12.82 21.04 20.07
C LYS A 203 -11.85 20.60 18.99
N TYR A 204 -11.23 19.42 19.12
CA TYR A 204 -10.08 19.04 18.31
C TYR A 204 -10.32 17.86 17.37
N GLN A 205 -11.46 17.16 17.46
CA GLN A 205 -11.72 16.01 16.59
C GLN A 205 -11.95 16.44 15.15
N VAL A 206 -11.26 15.77 14.21
CA VAL A 206 -11.47 15.99 12.78
C VAL A 206 -12.93 15.72 12.40
N LYS A 207 -13.58 16.72 11.77
CA LYS A 207 -14.95 16.59 11.25
C LYS A 207 -14.88 15.98 9.85
N TYR A 208 -15.05 14.66 9.76
CA TYR A 208 -15.06 13.96 8.50
C TYR A 208 -16.48 13.90 7.94
N GLN A 209 -16.71 14.58 6.82
CA GLN A 209 -17.92 14.34 6.01
C GLN A 209 -17.62 13.13 5.11
N VAL A 210 -18.34 12.02 5.36
CA VAL A 210 -18.37 10.89 4.44
C VAL A 210 -19.10 11.37 3.18
N LYS A 211 -18.37 11.49 2.07
CA LYS A 211 -19.01 11.65 0.76
C LYS A 211 -19.57 10.33 0.29
#